data_7adf8a8a6fecf3f74165d4accd94dcc5
#
_entry.id   7adf8a8a6fecf3f74165d4accd94dcc5
#
_cell.length_a   1.000
_cell.length_b   1.000
_cell.length_c   1.000
_cell.angle_alpha   90.00
_cell.angle_beta   90.00
_cell.angle_gamma   90.00
#
_symmetry.space_group_name_H-M   'P 1'
#
loop_
_entity.id
_entity.type
_entity.pdbx_description
1 polymer ?
#
loop_
_entity_poly.entity_id
_entity_poly.type
_entity_poly.pdbx_seq_one_letter_code
_entity_poly.pdbx_strand_id
1 'polypeptide(L)'
;RFSKDLPGFIECFVVKVDTSTDDYDDTFPFSPEPSIESDGFDMDQPQDFIPGTTAPKRYMITTMAAVKSVVIGIGDDSYEALNGTTEGVEVTRESDLSLTVTLSDAFFAGRPGGSHPVSIRVTDSAGAEATAISEYRLQGLLPIEKTDYNLWTNSLTLRALVLDPNVTTATFGLRVKDGEWSDADGVNAGEGIYTATFTAQWKESVNAAGLTVHTPVAGTGVFAGNSYEARAALDGETVSSAEFQAAAGQVIPDGDMESGSLPCFGKSTSESTTFWGSGNAATSGLCAQSTKPGMGGSYCAKLESQQTFSLLAAGNLFSATFRFASLSGTASFGMPYQWTARPTALRLKYHATVGAVNKGTVTEEHEYIQDGQDRSRIFAVIVDWNSRHATVAGMGSPTGVWDPAKTAETAEGPVIAYGSLLIGETTPGDAMTTVEIPIEYYDRTTKPTGAYTLVISCTTSAYGDFKVGCLGNVMYVDDFEWVY
;
A
#
# COMPACT_ATOMS: atom_id res chain seq x y z
N ARG A 1 -29.43 63.91 -9.38
CA ARG A 1 -28.69 64.40 -8.19
C ARG A 1 -28.85 63.32 -7.14
N PHE A 2 -27.78 62.69 -6.84
CA PHE A 2 -27.77 61.70 -5.77
C PHE A 2 -27.22 62.36 -4.49
N SER A 3 -27.79 62.01 -3.35
CA SER A 3 -27.36 62.52 -2.05
C SER A 3 -26.10 61.82 -1.58
N LYS A 4 -25.17 62.57 -1.02
CA LYS A 4 -23.89 62.06 -0.51
C LYS A 4 -23.96 61.30 0.81
N ASP A 5 -25.14 61.06 1.34
CA ASP A 5 -25.35 60.63 2.72
C ASP A 5 -25.87 59.16 2.86
N LEU A 6 -25.68 58.30 1.84
CA LEU A 6 -26.00 56.89 1.95
C LEU A 6 -24.72 56.07 2.21
N PRO A 7 -24.67 55.23 3.25
CA PRO A 7 -23.57 54.31 3.48
C PRO A 7 -23.53 53.23 2.37
N GLY A 8 -22.39 53.01 1.80
CA GLY A 8 -22.18 52.06 0.70
C GLY A 8 -22.28 52.72 -0.68
N PHE A 9 -21.45 53.70 -0.93
CA PHE A 9 -21.52 54.51 -2.13
C PHE A 9 -20.93 53.83 -3.34
N ILE A 10 -21.73 53.61 -4.39
CA ILE A 10 -21.27 53.33 -5.73
C ILE A 10 -21.39 54.62 -6.57
N GLU A 11 -20.27 55.07 -7.13
CA GLU A 11 -20.31 56.15 -8.13
C GLU A 11 -20.92 55.61 -9.44
N CYS A 12 -22.22 55.88 -9.65
CA CYS A 12 -22.85 55.63 -10.94
C CYS A 12 -22.54 56.82 -11.85
N PHE A 13 -21.77 56.61 -12.89
CA PHE A 13 -21.62 57.55 -13.99
C PHE A 13 -22.80 57.38 -14.97
N VAL A 14 -23.75 58.25 -14.95
CA VAL A 14 -24.74 58.35 -16.01
C VAL A 14 -24.18 59.20 -17.11
N VAL A 15 -23.70 58.57 -18.19
CA VAL A 15 -23.33 59.28 -19.41
C VAL A 15 -24.62 59.60 -20.17
N LYS A 16 -25.10 60.82 -20.08
CA LYS A 16 -26.20 61.28 -20.92
C LYS A 16 -25.63 61.63 -22.29
N VAL A 17 -25.78 60.71 -23.25
CA VAL A 17 -25.54 61.03 -24.66
C VAL A 17 -26.77 61.71 -25.17
N ASP A 18 -26.64 63.01 -25.43
CA ASP A 18 -27.67 63.84 -26.03
C ASP A 18 -27.71 63.53 -27.54
N THR A 19 -28.50 62.53 -27.91
CA THR A 19 -28.93 62.34 -29.30
C THR A 19 -30.43 62.50 -29.34
N SER A 20 -30.87 63.63 -29.87
CA SER A 20 -32.27 63.86 -30.18
C SER A 20 -32.82 62.70 -30.97
N THR A 21 -33.77 61.98 -30.42
CA THR A 21 -34.87 61.27 -31.06
C THR A 21 -35.19 59.82 -30.68
N ASP A 22 -34.52 59.16 -29.81
CA ASP A 22 -35.02 57.83 -29.34
C ASP A 22 -34.86 57.70 -27.83
N ASP A 23 -36.01 57.53 -27.12
CA ASP A 23 -36.03 57.09 -25.72
C ASP A 23 -35.45 55.66 -25.63
N TYR A 24 -34.14 55.55 -25.41
CA TYR A 24 -33.55 54.32 -24.94
C TYR A 24 -33.70 54.25 -23.44
N ASP A 25 -34.77 53.59 -23.01
CA ASP A 25 -34.95 53.19 -21.61
C ASP A 25 -34.21 51.88 -21.35
N ASP A 26 -32.88 51.88 -21.56
CA ASP A 26 -31.99 50.79 -21.14
C ASP A 26 -31.73 50.96 -19.64
N THR A 27 -32.67 50.50 -18.83
CA THR A 27 -32.43 50.22 -17.42
C THR A 27 -31.49 49.02 -17.35
N PHE A 28 -30.17 49.24 -17.34
CA PHE A 28 -29.24 48.19 -16.94
C PHE A 28 -29.57 47.86 -15.48
N PRO A 29 -29.99 46.66 -15.16
CA PRO A 29 -30.15 46.23 -13.78
C PRO A 29 -28.75 46.19 -13.14
N PHE A 30 -28.36 47.29 -12.53
CA PHE A 30 -27.15 47.35 -11.73
C PHE A 30 -27.49 46.79 -10.37
N SER A 31 -27.14 45.51 -10.15
CA SER A 31 -27.13 44.91 -8.82
C SER A 31 -25.69 44.95 -8.32
N PRO A 32 -25.36 45.79 -7.34
CA PRO A 32 -24.02 45.74 -6.73
C PRO A 32 -23.83 44.39 -6.09
N GLU A 33 -22.63 43.87 -6.25
CA GLU A 33 -22.25 42.59 -5.62
C GLU A 33 -22.45 42.67 -4.10
N PRO A 34 -22.80 41.56 -3.43
CA PRO A 34 -22.81 41.47 -1.99
C PRO A 34 -21.43 41.81 -1.41
N SER A 35 -21.37 42.43 -0.23
CA SER A 35 -20.12 42.61 0.53
C SER A 35 -20.00 41.55 1.59
N ILE A 36 -18.78 40.99 1.73
CA ILE A 36 -18.42 40.06 2.80
C ILE A 36 -17.18 40.64 3.51
N GLU A 37 -17.33 40.98 4.78
CA GLU A 37 -16.30 41.59 5.60
C GLU A 37 -16.03 40.70 6.85
N SER A 38 -14.82 40.70 7.33
CA SER A 38 -14.46 40.02 8.58
C SER A 38 -14.62 40.94 9.79
N ASP A 39 -15.06 40.39 10.93
CA ASP A 39 -15.10 41.09 12.20
C ASP A 39 -13.88 40.75 13.04
N GLY A 40 -12.91 41.66 13.12
CA GLY A 40 -11.77 41.58 14.00
C GLY A 40 -10.60 40.69 13.50
N PHE A 41 -10.60 40.31 12.23
CA PHE A 41 -9.45 39.63 11.60
C PHE A 41 -9.26 40.04 10.13
N ASP A 42 -8.09 39.79 9.59
CA ASP A 42 -7.75 40.05 8.19
C ASP A 42 -7.94 38.78 7.36
N MET A 43 -8.88 38.76 6.41
CA MET A 43 -9.16 37.61 5.54
C MET A 43 -8.01 37.25 4.60
N ASP A 44 -7.15 38.20 4.29
CA ASP A 44 -5.99 38.00 3.41
C ASP A 44 -4.78 37.39 4.14
N GLN A 45 -4.88 37.20 5.45
CA GLN A 45 -3.84 36.58 6.26
C GLN A 45 -4.32 35.23 6.81
N PRO A 46 -3.43 34.21 6.87
CA PRO A 46 -3.76 32.95 7.48
C PRO A 46 -4.20 33.12 8.95
N GLN A 47 -5.30 32.48 9.31
CA GLN A 47 -5.85 32.51 10.67
C GLN A 47 -5.47 31.25 11.44
N ASP A 48 -4.73 31.42 12.51
CA ASP A 48 -4.38 30.29 13.39
C ASP A 48 -5.60 29.86 14.19
N PHE A 49 -5.86 28.56 14.21
CA PHE A 49 -6.95 27.94 14.89
C PHE A 49 -6.48 26.82 15.83
N ILE A 50 -6.56 27.09 17.14
CA ILE A 50 -6.20 26.16 18.19
C ILE A 50 -7.51 25.73 18.86
N PRO A 51 -7.91 24.44 18.79
CA PRO A 51 -9.15 23.96 19.38
C PRO A 51 -9.28 24.34 20.87
N GLY A 52 -10.47 24.80 21.27
CA GLY A 52 -10.78 25.19 22.63
C GLY A 52 -10.21 26.54 23.10
N THR A 53 -9.39 27.22 22.29
CA THR A 53 -8.77 28.51 22.69
C THR A 53 -9.05 29.66 21.71
N THR A 54 -9.27 29.37 20.45
CA THR A 54 -9.49 30.40 19.42
C THR A 54 -10.93 30.91 19.47
N ALA A 55 -11.11 32.21 19.54
CA ALA A 55 -12.44 32.82 19.49
C ALA A 55 -13.14 32.54 18.12
N PRO A 56 -14.46 32.38 18.11
CA PRO A 56 -15.21 32.20 16.86
C PRO A 56 -14.95 33.33 15.85
N LYS A 57 -14.86 32.97 14.59
CA LYS A 57 -14.63 33.93 13.48
C LYS A 57 -15.97 34.38 12.89
N ARG A 58 -16.12 35.69 12.68
CA ARG A 58 -17.33 36.27 12.20
C ARG A 58 -17.16 36.94 10.83
N TYR A 59 -18.12 36.72 9.99
CA TYR A 59 -18.19 37.31 8.65
C TYR A 59 -19.50 38.11 8.56
N MET A 60 -19.38 39.39 8.34
CA MET A 60 -20.52 40.31 8.14
C MET A 60 -20.85 40.36 6.65
N ILE A 61 -22.08 40.07 6.33
CA ILE A 61 -22.57 40.02 4.95
C ILE A 61 -23.63 41.11 4.77
N THR A 62 -23.43 41.92 3.73
CA THR A 62 -24.38 42.98 3.33
C THR A 62 -24.71 42.83 1.85
N THR A 63 -26.00 42.94 1.51
CA THR A 63 -26.51 42.81 0.14
C THR A 63 -27.46 43.99 -0.20
N MET A 64 -27.73 44.18 -1.47
CA MET A 64 -28.68 45.20 -1.90
C MET A 64 -30.09 44.62 -2.17
N ALA A 65 -30.20 43.32 -2.31
CA ALA A 65 -31.46 42.59 -2.35
C ALA A 65 -31.45 41.53 -1.23
N ALA A 66 -32.63 41.00 -0.87
CA ALA A 66 -32.70 40.03 0.22
C ALA A 66 -31.74 38.85 0.03
N VAL A 67 -31.00 38.47 1.08
CA VAL A 67 -30.10 37.33 1.03
C VAL A 67 -30.88 36.05 0.74
N LYS A 68 -30.54 35.36 -0.35
CA LYS A 68 -31.17 34.13 -0.84
C LYS A 68 -30.48 32.88 -0.35
N SER A 69 -29.14 32.85 -0.43
CA SER A 69 -28.33 31.70 0.04
C SER A 69 -26.98 32.16 0.55
N VAL A 70 -26.42 31.37 1.51
CA VAL A 70 -25.05 31.49 1.99
C VAL A 70 -24.47 30.09 2.05
N VAL A 71 -23.44 29.82 1.24
CA VAL A 71 -22.78 28.54 1.18
C VAL A 71 -21.37 28.67 1.72
N ILE A 72 -21.03 27.82 2.70
CA ILE A 72 -19.69 27.74 3.28
C ILE A 72 -19.01 26.52 2.70
N GLY A 73 -17.84 26.69 2.09
CA GLY A 73 -16.99 25.61 1.56
C GLY A 73 -15.72 25.46 2.39
N ILE A 74 -15.29 24.22 2.62
CA ILE A 74 -13.99 23.88 3.23
C ILE A 74 -13.49 22.54 2.65
N GLY A 75 -12.36 22.54 1.95
CA GLY A 75 -11.92 21.40 1.15
C GLY A 75 -12.96 21.05 0.09
N ASP A 76 -13.38 19.80 0.03
CA ASP A 76 -14.41 19.30 -0.89
C ASP A 76 -15.84 19.41 -0.33
N ASP A 77 -15.98 19.81 0.94
CA ASP A 77 -17.27 19.94 1.61
C ASP A 77 -17.91 21.30 1.33
N SER A 78 -19.24 21.35 1.27
CA SER A 78 -20.02 22.58 1.19
C SER A 78 -21.30 22.50 2.02
N TYR A 79 -21.68 23.60 2.69
CA TYR A 79 -22.76 23.68 3.66
C TYR A 79 -23.64 24.89 3.37
N GLU A 80 -24.94 24.68 3.22
CA GLU A 80 -25.92 25.79 3.16
C GLU A 80 -26.16 26.33 4.57
N ALA A 81 -25.79 27.59 4.82
CA ALA A 81 -25.81 28.18 6.14
C ALA A 81 -27.19 28.76 6.57
N LEU A 82 -27.98 29.32 5.64
CA LEU A 82 -29.23 30.01 6.00
C LEU A 82 -30.28 29.05 6.55
N ASN A 83 -30.41 27.88 5.97
CA ASN A 83 -31.41 26.88 6.32
C ASN A 83 -30.81 25.60 6.85
N GLY A 84 -29.49 25.58 6.96
CA GLY A 84 -28.71 24.41 7.43
C GLY A 84 -28.63 24.35 8.95
N THR A 85 -28.30 23.13 9.44
CA THR A 85 -28.03 22.87 10.85
C THR A 85 -26.58 22.37 11.03
N THR A 86 -25.65 22.99 10.30
CA THR A 86 -24.23 22.61 10.35
C THR A 86 -23.65 22.95 11.72
N GLU A 87 -23.10 21.96 12.39
CA GLU A 87 -22.46 22.16 13.69
C GLU A 87 -21.33 23.18 13.59
N GLY A 88 -21.29 24.11 14.52
CA GLY A 88 -20.28 25.17 14.55
C GLY A 88 -20.52 26.32 13.58
N VAL A 89 -21.61 26.33 12.84
CA VAL A 89 -22.05 27.45 12.00
C VAL A 89 -23.26 28.09 12.62
N GLU A 90 -23.17 29.37 12.95
CA GLU A 90 -24.30 30.19 13.42
C GLU A 90 -24.54 31.34 12.45
N VAL A 91 -25.79 31.57 12.09
CA VAL A 91 -26.22 32.70 11.25
C VAL A 91 -27.15 33.59 12.06
N THR A 92 -26.74 34.83 12.31
CA THR A 92 -27.53 35.87 12.91
C THR A 92 -27.98 36.80 11.83
N ARG A 93 -29.31 36.93 11.61
CA ARG A 93 -29.90 37.83 10.63
C ARG A 93 -30.25 39.14 11.32
N GLU A 94 -29.60 40.25 10.95
CA GLU A 94 -29.92 41.59 11.44
C GLU A 94 -31.05 42.22 10.63
N SER A 95 -31.15 41.92 9.32
CA SER A 95 -32.21 42.36 8.41
C SER A 95 -32.31 41.43 7.20
N ASP A 96 -33.21 41.72 6.25
CA ASP A 96 -33.27 40.99 4.98
C ASP A 96 -32.04 41.21 4.10
N LEU A 97 -31.30 42.30 4.33
CA LEU A 97 -30.12 42.73 3.57
C LEU A 97 -28.80 42.51 4.32
N SER A 98 -28.85 42.08 5.58
CA SER A 98 -27.63 41.96 6.41
C SER A 98 -27.73 40.78 7.36
N LEU A 99 -26.64 40.00 7.43
CA LEU A 99 -26.47 38.90 8.37
C LEU A 99 -25.00 38.70 8.76
N THR A 100 -24.81 38.01 9.88
CA THR A 100 -23.51 37.61 10.35
C THR A 100 -23.41 36.08 10.35
N VAL A 101 -22.35 35.53 9.71
CA VAL A 101 -21.99 34.12 9.81
C VAL A 101 -20.86 33.97 10.83
N THR A 102 -21.04 33.08 11.81
CA THR A 102 -20.06 32.78 12.84
C THR A 102 -19.59 31.34 12.70
N LEU A 103 -18.27 31.13 12.63
CA LEU A 103 -17.63 29.83 12.60
C LEU A 103 -16.95 29.59 13.96
N SER A 104 -17.35 28.53 14.66
CA SER A 104 -16.78 28.12 15.95
C SER A 104 -15.93 26.86 15.86
N ASP A 105 -15.33 26.44 16.98
CA ASP A 105 -14.52 25.22 17.11
C ASP A 105 -15.20 23.98 16.53
N ALA A 106 -16.52 23.85 16.73
CA ALA A 106 -17.27 22.70 16.27
C ALA A 106 -17.28 22.56 14.74
N PHE A 107 -17.17 23.68 14.00
CA PHE A 107 -17.07 23.64 12.53
C PHE A 107 -15.75 22.97 12.03
N PHE A 108 -14.70 23.13 12.81
CA PHE A 108 -13.38 22.58 12.49
C PHE A 108 -13.12 21.22 13.16
N ALA A 109 -14.01 20.74 14.02
CA ALA A 109 -13.84 19.49 14.75
C ALA A 109 -13.65 18.28 13.81
N GLY A 110 -12.69 17.42 14.15
CA GLY A 110 -12.38 16.20 13.39
C GLY A 110 -11.63 16.42 12.07
N ARG A 111 -11.32 17.67 11.70
CA ARG A 111 -10.49 17.93 10.53
C ARG A 111 -9.00 17.74 10.85
N PRO A 112 -8.20 17.31 9.86
CA PRO A 112 -6.75 17.19 10.07
C PRO A 112 -6.12 18.55 10.34
N GLY A 113 -4.96 18.55 10.97
CA GLY A 113 -4.11 19.73 11.10
C GLY A 113 -3.65 20.24 9.73
N GLY A 114 -3.17 21.49 9.68
CA GLY A 114 -2.64 22.11 8.47
C GLY A 114 -3.53 23.22 7.91
N SER A 115 -3.31 23.58 6.66
CA SER A 115 -3.97 24.68 5.99
C SER A 115 -5.28 24.27 5.34
N HIS A 116 -6.35 25.04 5.61
CA HIS A 116 -7.70 24.82 5.12
C HIS A 116 -8.29 26.12 4.57
N PRO A 117 -8.41 26.28 3.25
CA PRO A 117 -9.15 27.40 2.69
C PRO A 117 -10.64 27.24 2.98
N VAL A 118 -11.23 28.26 3.59
CA VAL A 118 -12.68 28.39 3.83
C VAL A 118 -13.23 29.44 2.92
N SER A 119 -14.24 29.08 2.11
CA SER A 119 -14.95 30.00 1.25
C SER A 119 -16.34 30.31 1.81
N ILE A 120 -16.76 31.56 1.74
CA ILE A 120 -18.15 31.98 2.00
C ILE A 120 -18.67 32.59 0.72
N ARG A 121 -19.65 31.94 0.12
CA ARG A 121 -20.34 32.42 -1.07
C ARG A 121 -21.76 32.86 -0.72
N VAL A 122 -22.09 34.05 -1.13
CA VAL A 122 -23.42 34.68 -0.91
C VAL A 122 -24.09 34.91 -2.24
N THR A 123 -25.37 34.61 -2.32
CA THR A 123 -26.24 34.96 -3.47
C THR A 123 -27.46 35.70 -2.94
N ASP A 124 -27.81 36.85 -3.50
CA ASP A 124 -29.02 37.59 -3.17
C ASP A 124 -30.22 37.21 -4.07
N SER A 125 -31.38 37.75 -3.78
CA SER A 125 -32.61 37.46 -4.52
C SER A 125 -32.68 38.10 -5.93
N ALA A 126 -31.76 39.03 -6.24
CA ALA A 126 -31.58 39.59 -7.58
C ALA A 126 -30.58 38.74 -8.41
N GLY A 127 -29.91 37.77 -7.79
CA GLY A 127 -28.95 36.88 -8.44
C GLY A 127 -27.49 37.40 -8.43
N ALA A 128 -27.21 38.49 -7.68
CA ALA A 128 -25.84 38.95 -7.49
C ALA A 128 -25.11 38.04 -6.51
N GLU A 129 -23.82 37.78 -6.77
CA GLU A 129 -23.00 36.87 -5.99
C GLU A 129 -21.71 37.52 -5.54
N ALA A 130 -21.23 37.12 -4.36
CA ALA A 130 -19.86 37.38 -3.89
C ALA A 130 -19.29 36.17 -3.20
N THR A 131 -17.96 36.05 -3.24
CA THR A 131 -17.22 34.98 -2.54
C THR A 131 -16.03 35.59 -1.83
N ALA A 132 -15.91 35.29 -0.53
CA ALA A 132 -14.72 35.55 0.25
C ALA A 132 -14.00 34.23 0.55
N ILE A 133 -12.68 34.24 0.57
CA ILE A 133 -11.86 33.07 0.92
C ILE A 133 -10.91 33.51 2.03
N SER A 134 -10.87 32.72 3.11
CA SER A 134 -9.93 32.90 4.22
C SER A 134 -9.17 31.60 4.45
N GLU A 135 -7.88 31.69 4.70
CA GLU A 135 -7.05 30.54 5.01
C GLU A 135 -7.02 30.31 6.53
N TYR A 136 -7.33 29.08 6.96
CA TYR A 136 -7.23 28.65 8.34
C TYR A 136 -6.13 27.62 8.50
N ARG A 137 -5.24 27.81 9.48
CA ARG A 137 -4.25 26.82 9.88
C ARG A 137 -4.75 26.13 11.14
N LEU A 138 -5.03 24.84 11.06
CA LEU A 138 -5.53 24.04 12.17
C LEU A 138 -4.38 23.34 12.88
N GLN A 139 -4.32 23.43 14.22
CA GLN A 139 -3.40 22.66 15.03
C GLN A 139 -3.80 21.18 15.04
N GLY A 140 -2.83 20.28 14.85
CA GLY A 140 -3.05 18.83 14.93
C GLY A 140 -2.25 18.02 13.94
N LEU A 141 -2.58 16.72 13.86
CA LEU A 141 -1.96 15.77 12.95
C LEU A 141 -2.22 16.17 11.50
N LEU A 142 -1.16 16.30 10.71
CA LEU A 142 -1.28 16.58 9.28
C LEU A 142 -1.79 15.34 8.52
N PRO A 143 -2.42 15.52 7.35
CA PRO A 143 -2.81 14.42 6.49
C PRO A 143 -1.64 13.46 6.23
N ILE A 144 -1.94 12.16 6.24
CA ILE A 144 -0.95 11.11 5.98
C ILE A 144 -1.00 10.77 4.50
N GLU A 145 0.07 11.12 3.80
CA GLU A 145 0.20 10.93 2.36
C GLU A 145 1.01 9.67 2.04
N LYS A 146 0.88 9.15 0.81
CA LYS A 146 1.68 8.00 0.35
C LYS A 146 3.19 8.25 0.38
N THR A 147 3.61 9.50 0.38
CA THR A 147 5.00 9.93 0.48
C THR A 147 5.54 9.91 1.91
N ASP A 148 4.67 9.84 2.92
CA ASP A 148 5.06 9.83 4.32
C ASP A 148 5.51 8.45 4.80
N TYR A 149 5.23 7.38 4.03
CA TYR A 149 5.62 6.03 4.38
C TYR A 149 6.36 5.31 3.26
N ASN A 150 7.18 4.35 3.65
CA ASN A 150 7.92 3.47 2.76
C ASN A 150 7.68 2.01 3.14
N LEU A 151 7.00 1.28 2.27
CA LEU A 151 6.59 -0.11 2.52
C LEU A 151 7.74 -1.13 2.36
N TRP A 152 8.89 -0.71 1.83
CA TRP A 152 10.08 -1.55 1.82
C TRP A 152 10.87 -1.43 3.12
N THR A 153 11.05 -0.23 3.64
CA THR A 153 11.70 0.00 4.94
C THR A 153 10.73 -0.16 6.11
N ASN A 154 9.44 -0.35 5.81
CA ASN A 154 8.34 -0.46 6.78
C ASN A 154 8.30 0.72 7.76
N SER A 155 8.50 1.92 7.23
CA SER A 155 8.58 3.16 8.01
C SER A 155 7.48 4.15 7.64
N LEU A 156 7.08 4.97 8.61
CA LEU A 156 6.14 6.07 8.46
C LEU A 156 6.64 7.25 9.28
N THR A 157 6.60 8.44 8.70
CA THR A 157 6.83 9.69 9.42
C THR A 157 5.50 10.42 9.61
N LEU A 158 5.04 10.51 10.84
CA LEU A 158 3.91 11.34 11.23
C LEU A 158 4.36 12.79 11.42
N ARG A 159 3.48 13.73 11.08
CA ARG A 159 3.72 15.17 11.20
C ARG A 159 2.53 15.83 11.87
N ALA A 160 2.77 16.81 12.72
CA ALA A 160 1.73 17.64 13.32
C ALA A 160 2.10 19.12 13.26
N LEU A 161 1.12 19.97 13.00
CA LEU A 161 1.26 21.42 13.14
C LEU A 161 0.93 21.80 14.58
N VAL A 162 1.84 22.51 15.23
CA VAL A 162 1.71 23.08 16.56
C VAL A 162 1.73 24.59 16.44
N LEU A 163 0.64 25.24 16.80
CA LEU A 163 0.46 26.69 16.71
C LEU A 163 0.58 27.39 18.06
N ASP A 164 0.28 26.67 19.17
CA ASP A 164 0.43 27.21 20.50
C ASP A 164 1.91 27.25 20.91
N PRO A 165 2.48 28.47 21.13
CA PRO A 165 3.88 28.60 21.53
C PRO A 165 4.18 28.07 22.94
N ASN A 166 3.16 27.77 23.75
CA ASN A 166 3.34 27.23 25.09
C ASN A 166 3.49 25.71 25.10
N VAL A 167 3.19 25.03 24.00
CA VAL A 167 3.39 23.58 23.88
C VAL A 167 4.87 23.24 23.98
N THR A 168 5.21 22.36 24.91
CA THR A 168 6.58 21.96 25.21
C THR A 168 6.91 20.57 24.68
N THR A 169 5.90 19.69 24.56
CA THR A 169 6.07 18.30 24.10
C THR A 169 5.01 17.93 23.07
N ALA A 170 5.45 17.19 22.05
CA ALA A 170 4.56 16.52 21.13
C ALA A 170 4.89 15.02 21.15
N THR A 171 3.88 14.17 21.25
CA THR A 171 4.02 12.71 21.19
C THR A 171 3.10 12.18 20.11
N PHE A 172 3.60 11.23 19.35
CA PHE A 172 2.84 10.58 18.28
C PHE A 172 2.58 9.13 18.66
N GLY A 173 1.41 8.61 18.31
CA GLY A 173 1.06 7.20 18.42
C GLY A 173 0.73 6.61 17.07
N LEU A 174 1.13 5.37 16.86
CA LEU A 174 0.77 4.55 15.70
C LEU A 174 0.36 3.16 16.16
N ARG A 175 -0.70 2.60 15.57
CA ARG A 175 -1.05 1.19 15.74
C ARG A 175 -1.67 0.61 14.46
N VAL A 176 -1.57 -0.69 14.29
CA VAL A 176 -2.50 -1.42 13.42
C VAL A 176 -3.90 -1.24 13.99
N LYS A 177 -4.92 -1.09 13.16
CA LYS A 177 -6.30 -0.89 13.61
C LYS A 177 -6.68 -1.93 14.66
N ASP A 178 -7.24 -1.45 15.78
CA ASP A 178 -7.62 -2.25 16.96
C ASP A 178 -6.45 -2.94 17.70
N GLY A 179 -5.19 -2.63 17.36
CA GLY A 179 -3.99 -3.16 18.01
C GLY A 179 -3.47 -2.28 19.16
N GLU A 180 -2.29 -2.64 19.66
CA GLU A 180 -1.61 -1.88 20.73
C GLU A 180 -0.92 -0.63 20.17
N TRP A 181 -0.95 0.47 20.94
CA TRP A 181 -0.28 1.69 20.57
C TRP A 181 1.24 1.59 20.74
N SER A 182 1.96 2.06 19.72
CA SER A 182 3.38 2.41 19.80
C SER A 182 3.48 3.92 19.83
N ASP A 183 4.11 4.49 20.85
CA ASP A 183 4.28 5.93 20.98
C ASP A 183 5.73 6.33 20.72
N ALA A 184 5.93 7.54 20.19
CA ALA A 184 7.24 8.13 19.91
C ALA A 184 7.21 9.65 20.17
N ASP A 185 8.29 10.17 20.74
CA ASP A 185 8.45 11.61 20.97
C ASP A 185 8.64 12.35 19.65
N GLY A 186 7.97 13.48 19.53
CA GLY A 186 8.07 14.35 18.37
C GLY A 186 9.31 15.24 18.44
N VAL A 187 9.97 15.40 17.30
CA VAL A 187 11.09 16.32 17.13
C VAL A 187 10.60 17.55 16.35
N ASN A 188 10.91 18.74 16.87
CA ASN A 188 10.59 19.98 16.17
C ASN A 188 11.44 20.10 14.89
N ALA A 189 10.77 20.12 13.74
CA ALA A 189 11.38 20.24 12.42
C ALA A 189 11.43 21.71 11.91
N GLY A 190 10.93 22.67 12.69
CA GLY A 190 10.82 24.09 12.33
C GLY A 190 9.40 24.48 11.93
N GLU A 191 9.10 25.77 11.89
CA GLU A 191 7.83 26.36 11.45
C GLU A 191 6.59 25.80 12.16
N GLY A 192 6.74 25.37 13.42
CA GLY A 192 5.68 24.73 14.20
C GLY A 192 5.39 23.26 13.82
N ILE A 193 6.19 22.67 12.91
CA ILE A 193 6.02 21.27 12.54
C ILE A 193 6.83 20.37 13.49
N TYR A 194 6.15 19.41 14.09
CA TYR A 194 6.75 18.30 14.83
C TYR A 194 6.62 17.01 14.03
N THR A 195 7.65 16.15 14.14
CA THR A 195 7.70 14.88 13.39
C THR A 195 8.13 13.72 14.27
N ALA A 196 7.57 12.54 14.03
CA ALA A 196 8.08 11.29 14.60
C ALA A 196 8.08 10.18 13.53
N THR A 197 9.14 9.37 13.50
CA THR A 197 9.27 8.27 12.54
C THR A 197 9.11 6.93 13.26
N PHE A 198 8.17 6.14 12.79
CA PHE A 198 7.92 4.76 13.19
C PHE A 198 8.56 3.84 12.15
N THR A 199 9.30 2.83 12.61
CA THR A 199 9.96 1.85 11.73
C THR A 199 9.77 0.45 12.31
N ALA A 200 9.59 -0.54 11.44
CA ALA A 200 9.46 -1.93 11.90
C ALA A 200 10.67 -2.35 12.74
N GLN A 201 10.38 -3.00 13.85
CA GLN A 201 11.40 -3.69 14.65
C GLN A 201 11.69 -5.04 14.03
N TRP A 202 12.89 -5.56 14.28
CA TRP A 202 13.37 -6.81 13.72
C TRP A 202 13.85 -7.74 14.81
N LYS A 203 13.45 -9.01 14.69
CA LYS A 203 14.00 -10.09 15.50
C LYS A 203 15.16 -10.73 14.72
N GLU A 204 16.31 -10.80 15.35
CA GLU A 204 17.46 -11.54 14.84
C GLU A 204 17.41 -12.99 15.33
N SER A 205 17.78 -13.91 14.48
CA SER A 205 17.91 -15.34 14.79
C SER A 205 19.00 -15.96 13.92
N VAL A 206 19.32 -17.22 14.19
CA VAL A 206 20.25 -18.01 13.38
C VAL A 206 19.47 -19.18 12.78
N ASN A 207 19.52 -19.34 11.46
CA ASN A 207 18.85 -20.42 10.77
C ASN A 207 19.58 -21.77 10.95
N ALA A 208 18.98 -22.85 10.43
CA ALA A 208 19.55 -24.19 10.56
C ALA A 208 20.94 -24.37 9.94
N ALA A 209 21.33 -23.51 8.99
CA ALA A 209 22.63 -23.49 8.36
C ALA A 209 23.68 -22.64 9.12
N GLY A 210 23.33 -22.06 10.27
CA GLY A 210 24.21 -21.21 11.07
C GLY A 210 24.35 -19.78 10.56
N LEU A 211 23.47 -19.33 9.64
CA LEU A 211 23.48 -17.98 9.08
C LEU A 211 22.53 -17.07 9.86
N THR A 212 22.97 -15.84 10.12
CA THR A 212 22.12 -14.82 10.75
C THR A 212 21.00 -14.39 9.80
N VAL A 213 19.78 -14.38 10.31
CA VAL A 213 18.58 -13.96 9.60
C VAL A 213 17.72 -13.05 10.47
N HIS A 214 16.87 -12.27 9.83
CA HIS A 214 16.00 -11.31 10.49
C HIS A 214 14.56 -11.48 10.03
N THR A 215 13.62 -11.35 10.97
CA THR A 215 12.18 -11.32 10.68
C THR A 215 11.56 -10.04 11.25
N PRO A 216 10.60 -9.39 10.56
CA PRO A 216 9.95 -8.21 11.10
C PRO A 216 9.04 -8.59 12.26
N VAL A 217 8.94 -7.69 13.27
CA VAL A 217 8.05 -7.85 14.42
C VAL A 217 6.68 -7.30 14.05
N ALA A 218 5.67 -8.16 14.11
CA ALA A 218 4.29 -7.77 13.83
C ALA A 218 3.82 -6.60 14.71
N GLY A 219 3.00 -5.71 14.13
CA GLY A 219 2.46 -4.55 14.84
C GLY A 219 3.43 -3.37 14.99
N THR A 220 4.66 -3.47 14.47
CA THR A 220 5.63 -2.37 14.47
C THR A 220 5.88 -1.86 13.05
N GLY A 221 5.96 -0.53 12.87
CA GLY A 221 6.10 0.08 11.54
C GLY A 221 4.85 -0.04 10.66
N VAL A 222 5.00 0.13 9.33
CA VAL A 222 3.90 0.12 8.37
C VAL A 222 4.13 -0.94 7.28
N PHE A 223 3.13 -1.80 7.09
CA PHE A 223 3.12 -2.88 6.09
C PHE A 223 2.00 -2.65 5.07
N ALA A 224 2.21 -3.17 3.87
CA ALA A 224 1.27 -2.98 2.76
C ALA A 224 -0.12 -3.57 3.06
N GLY A 225 -1.16 -2.87 2.61
CA GLY A 225 -2.54 -3.31 2.70
C GLY A 225 -3.19 -3.26 4.09
N ASN A 226 -2.41 -3.02 5.16
CA ASN A 226 -2.94 -2.94 6.51
C ASN A 226 -3.59 -1.58 6.79
N SER A 227 -4.59 -1.58 7.67
CA SER A 227 -5.23 -0.37 8.19
C SER A 227 -4.58 0.04 9.50
N TYR A 228 -4.38 1.34 9.66
CA TYR A 228 -3.68 1.94 10.81
C TYR A 228 -4.49 3.06 11.41
N GLU A 229 -4.26 3.29 12.69
CA GLU A 229 -4.67 4.48 13.41
C GLU A 229 -3.43 5.23 13.87
N ALA A 230 -3.46 6.55 13.70
CA ALA A 230 -2.41 7.47 14.13
C ALA A 230 -3.00 8.56 15.01
N ARG A 231 -2.22 9.06 15.97
CA ARG A 231 -2.61 10.18 16.83
C ARG A 231 -1.44 11.12 17.08
N ALA A 232 -1.77 12.38 17.39
CA ALA A 232 -0.83 13.34 17.96
C ALA A 232 -1.37 13.83 19.31
N ALA A 233 -0.50 13.86 20.30
CA ALA A 233 -0.77 14.41 21.63
C ALA A 233 0.20 15.57 21.90
N LEU A 234 -0.32 16.67 22.43
CA LEU A 234 0.45 17.85 22.82
C LEU A 234 0.34 18.00 24.34
N ASP A 235 1.50 18.12 25.01
CA ASP A 235 1.60 18.17 26.48
C ASP A 235 0.78 17.07 27.18
N GLY A 236 0.71 15.87 26.56
CA GLY A 236 0.01 14.69 27.08
C GLY A 236 -1.46 14.58 26.68
N GLU A 237 -2.07 15.60 26.08
CA GLU A 237 -3.46 15.57 25.64
C GLU A 237 -3.55 15.24 24.13
N THR A 238 -4.37 14.25 23.77
CA THR A 238 -4.60 13.91 22.36
C THR A 238 -5.38 15.02 21.67
N VAL A 239 -4.75 15.66 20.69
CA VAL A 239 -5.36 16.80 19.97
C VAL A 239 -5.99 16.38 18.65
N SER A 240 -5.52 15.29 18.04
CA SER A 240 -6.09 14.77 16.79
C SER A 240 -5.69 13.33 16.53
N SER A 241 -6.49 12.65 15.74
CA SER A 241 -6.26 11.28 15.27
C SER A 241 -6.68 11.14 13.82
N ALA A 242 -6.11 10.15 13.14
CA ALA A 242 -6.46 9.81 11.77
C ALA A 242 -6.42 8.29 11.57
N GLU A 243 -7.27 7.79 10.69
CA GLU A 243 -7.20 6.42 10.17
C GLU A 243 -6.69 6.48 8.73
N PHE A 244 -5.85 5.51 8.35
CA PHE A 244 -5.42 5.35 6.96
C PHE A 244 -5.19 3.90 6.62
N GLN A 245 -5.29 3.57 5.32
CA GLN A 245 -4.91 2.27 4.80
C GLN A 245 -3.63 2.43 3.99
N ALA A 246 -2.59 1.68 4.35
CA ALA A 246 -1.37 1.63 3.58
C ALA A 246 -1.64 1.04 2.18
N ALA A 247 -0.92 1.52 1.17
CA ALA A 247 -1.07 1.03 -0.18
C ALA A 247 -0.90 -0.49 -0.25
N ALA A 248 -1.62 -1.15 -1.16
CA ALA A 248 -1.46 -2.57 -1.38
C ALA A 248 -0.04 -2.89 -1.88
N GLY A 249 0.47 -4.04 -1.50
CA GLY A 249 1.70 -4.59 -2.05
C GLY A 249 1.51 -5.12 -3.47
N GLN A 250 2.60 -5.55 -4.09
CA GLN A 250 2.57 -6.18 -5.41
C GLN A 250 2.00 -7.60 -5.33
N VAL A 251 1.46 -8.06 -6.45
CA VAL A 251 0.92 -9.42 -6.59
C VAL A 251 1.92 -10.33 -7.31
N ILE A 252 1.85 -11.64 -7.07
CA ILE A 252 2.59 -12.66 -7.83
C ILE A 252 1.85 -12.89 -9.15
N PRO A 253 2.49 -12.71 -10.31
CA PRO A 253 1.84 -12.90 -11.60
C PRO A 253 1.29 -14.32 -11.76
N ASP A 254 0.03 -14.44 -12.20
CA ASP A 254 -0.67 -15.73 -12.39
C ASP A 254 -0.55 -16.66 -11.17
N GLY A 255 -0.52 -16.12 -9.96
CA GLY A 255 -0.39 -16.88 -8.72
C GLY A 255 -1.62 -17.75 -8.41
N ASP A 256 -2.77 -17.43 -9.00
CA ASP A 256 -4.03 -18.15 -8.91
C ASP A 256 -4.14 -19.37 -9.86
N MET A 257 -3.15 -19.64 -10.69
CA MET A 257 -3.08 -20.77 -11.64
C MET A 257 -4.30 -20.95 -12.56
N GLU A 258 -5.17 -19.93 -12.69
CA GLU A 258 -6.43 -20.03 -13.44
C GLU A 258 -6.25 -20.03 -14.96
N SER A 259 -5.15 -19.50 -15.50
CA SER A 259 -4.90 -19.47 -16.93
C SER A 259 -4.44 -20.82 -17.47
N GLY A 260 -5.29 -21.50 -18.27
CA GLY A 260 -4.93 -22.75 -18.94
C GLY A 260 -3.87 -22.62 -20.02
N SER A 261 -3.50 -21.40 -20.38
CA SER A 261 -2.46 -21.10 -21.39
C SER A 261 -1.08 -20.87 -20.78
N LEU A 262 -0.89 -21.05 -19.46
CA LEU A 262 0.42 -20.89 -18.85
C LEU A 262 1.42 -21.88 -19.46
N PRO A 263 2.58 -21.41 -19.95
CA PRO A 263 3.58 -22.26 -20.60
C PRO A 263 4.11 -23.39 -19.71
N CYS A 264 4.06 -23.22 -18.38
CA CYS A 264 4.44 -24.28 -17.44
C CYS A 264 3.59 -25.55 -17.55
N PHE A 265 2.34 -25.48 -18.06
CA PHE A 265 1.48 -26.64 -18.30
C PHE A 265 1.75 -27.33 -19.64
N GLY A 266 2.46 -26.67 -20.57
CA GLY A 266 2.82 -27.15 -21.87
C GLY A 266 4.27 -27.66 -21.97
N LYS A 267 4.68 -28.05 -23.17
CA LYS A 267 6.06 -28.42 -23.52
C LYS A 267 6.85 -27.23 -24.08
N SER A 268 6.67 -26.04 -23.54
CA SER A 268 7.40 -24.88 -24.03
C SER A 268 8.91 -25.06 -23.82
N THR A 269 9.68 -24.95 -24.91
CA THR A 269 11.15 -24.94 -24.90
C THR A 269 11.70 -23.54 -25.07
N SER A 270 10.83 -22.55 -25.30
CA SER A 270 11.26 -21.17 -25.53
C SER A 270 11.67 -20.51 -24.21
N GLU A 271 12.59 -19.56 -24.29
CA GLU A 271 12.84 -18.56 -23.26
C GLU A 271 11.55 -17.73 -23.13
N SER A 272 10.55 -18.33 -22.50
CA SER A 272 9.24 -17.76 -22.33
C SER A 272 9.36 -16.49 -21.50
N THR A 273 8.71 -15.43 -21.92
CA THR A 273 8.55 -14.18 -21.19
C THR A 273 7.55 -14.32 -20.04
N THR A 274 6.99 -15.51 -19.84
CA THR A 274 6.01 -15.80 -18.79
C THR A 274 6.70 -16.04 -17.47
N PHE A 275 6.01 -15.70 -16.39
CA PHE A 275 6.53 -15.79 -15.03
C PHE A 275 6.81 -17.25 -14.62
N TRP A 276 5.91 -18.19 -14.97
CA TRP A 276 5.99 -19.58 -14.57
C TRP A 276 6.56 -20.51 -15.64
N GLY A 277 7.49 -21.36 -15.26
CA GLY A 277 8.08 -22.43 -16.07
C GLY A 277 8.00 -23.79 -15.40
N SER A 278 8.30 -24.84 -16.16
CA SER A 278 8.42 -26.23 -15.66
C SER A 278 9.39 -27.05 -16.50
N GLY A 279 9.74 -28.24 -16.01
CA GLY A 279 10.55 -29.21 -16.73
C GLY A 279 9.83 -30.00 -17.84
N ASN A 280 8.61 -29.66 -18.21
CA ASN A 280 7.78 -30.40 -19.16
C ASN A 280 8.41 -30.59 -20.55
N ALA A 281 9.33 -29.70 -20.95
CA ALA A 281 10.08 -29.86 -22.19
C ALA A 281 11.03 -31.08 -22.18
N ALA A 282 11.53 -31.47 -20.99
CA ALA A 282 12.34 -32.66 -20.80
C ALA A 282 11.47 -33.92 -20.63
N THR A 283 10.45 -33.84 -19.79
CA THR A 283 9.55 -34.94 -19.45
C THR A 283 8.12 -34.41 -19.31
N SER A 284 7.19 -34.89 -20.11
CA SER A 284 5.79 -34.49 -20.04
C SER A 284 5.16 -34.86 -18.70
N GLY A 285 4.26 -34.00 -18.20
CA GLY A 285 3.44 -34.30 -17.02
C GLY A 285 4.12 -33.97 -15.69
N LEU A 286 5.29 -33.30 -15.72
CA LEU A 286 5.89 -32.78 -14.49
C LEU A 286 5.09 -31.65 -13.88
N CYS A 287 4.37 -30.89 -14.69
CA CYS A 287 3.44 -29.85 -14.30
C CYS A 287 2.23 -29.84 -15.22
N ALA A 288 1.02 -29.83 -14.69
CA ALA A 288 -0.21 -29.79 -15.47
C ALA A 288 -1.29 -28.98 -14.76
N GLN A 289 -2.16 -28.30 -15.51
CA GLN A 289 -3.37 -27.75 -14.94
C GLN A 289 -4.29 -28.88 -14.46
N SER A 290 -4.90 -28.71 -13.29
CA SER A 290 -5.70 -29.72 -12.64
C SER A 290 -6.75 -29.11 -11.72
N THR A 291 -7.50 -29.97 -11.05
CA THR A 291 -8.44 -29.59 -9.99
C THR A 291 -8.14 -30.38 -8.73
N LYS A 292 -8.37 -29.78 -7.56
CA LYS A 292 -8.22 -30.41 -6.26
C LYS A 292 -9.19 -29.77 -5.27
N PRO A 293 -9.89 -30.53 -4.42
CA PRO A 293 -10.71 -29.94 -3.36
C PRO A 293 -9.92 -28.92 -2.53
N GLY A 294 -10.53 -27.77 -2.20
CA GLY A 294 -9.89 -26.70 -1.42
C GLY A 294 -9.00 -25.74 -2.20
N MET A 295 -8.83 -25.93 -3.54
CA MET A 295 -8.19 -24.92 -4.39
C MET A 295 -8.93 -23.57 -4.34
N GLY A 296 -8.30 -22.49 -4.82
CA GLY A 296 -8.86 -21.15 -4.78
C GLY A 296 -9.97 -20.91 -5.77
N GLY A 297 -9.73 -21.09 -7.02
CA GLY A 297 -10.66 -20.84 -8.12
C GLY A 297 -11.21 -22.14 -8.73
N SER A 298 -11.01 -22.25 -10.03
CA SER A 298 -11.45 -23.38 -10.86
C SER A 298 -10.34 -24.39 -11.12
N TYR A 299 -9.08 -23.96 -11.01
CA TYR A 299 -7.90 -24.76 -11.35
C TYR A 299 -6.77 -24.55 -10.35
N CYS A 300 -5.84 -25.50 -10.35
CA CYS A 300 -4.57 -25.46 -9.62
C CYS A 300 -3.47 -26.10 -10.46
N ALA A 301 -2.21 -25.93 -10.10
CA ALA A 301 -1.10 -26.67 -10.69
C ALA A 301 -0.92 -28.02 -10.00
N LYS A 302 -0.90 -29.13 -10.77
CA LYS A 302 -0.50 -30.46 -10.33
C LYS A 302 0.94 -30.72 -10.74
N LEU A 303 1.80 -31.03 -9.80
CA LEU A 303 3.18 -31.46 -9.99
C LEU A 303 3.25 -32.96 -9.70
N GLU A 304 3.87 -33.74 -10.60
CA GLU A 304 3.93 -35.20 -10.44
C GLU A 304 5.31 -35.72 -10.85
N SER A 305 5.93 -36.50 -9.95
CA SER A 305 7.15 -37.22 -10.25
C SER A 305 6.94 -38.24 -11.35
N GLN A 306 7.74 -38.18 -12.39
CA GLN A 306 7.68 -39.04 -13.57
C GLN A 306 8.97 -39.88 -13.69
N GLN A 307 8.89 -40.97 -14.41
CA GLN A 307 10.08 -41.74 -14.81
C GLN A 307 10.47 -41.38 -16.23
N THR A 308 11.72 -40.94 -16.40
CA THR A 308 12.31 -40.72 -17.72
C THR A 308 13.50 -41.69 -17.91
N PHE A 309 13.38 -42.62 -18.87
CA PHE A 309 14.23 -43.79 -18.96
C PHE A 309 14.16 -44.62 -17.64
N SER A 310 15.23 -44.71 -16.89
CA SER A 310 15.26 -45.33 -15.54
C SER A 310 15.39 -44.36 -14.39
N LEU A 311 15.45 -43.05 -14.72
CA LEU A 311 15.72 -41.97 -13.76
C LEU A 311 14.46 -41.31 -13.26
N LEU A 312 14.51 -40.74 -12.08
CA LEU A 312 13.48 -39.83 -11.55
C LEU A 312 13.55 -38.49 -12.30
N ALA A 313 12.39 -37.98 -12.70
CA ALA A 313 12.13 -36.59 -13.04
C ALA A 313 11.11 -36.06 -12.07
N ALA A 314 11.53 -35.24 -11.12
CA ALA A 314 10.64 -34.65 -10.11
C ALA A 314 9.66 -33.67 -10.76
N GLY A 315 8.37 -33.73 -10.38
CA GLY A 315 7.38 -32.73 -10.73
C GLY A 315 7.81 -31.36 -10.21
N ASN A 316 7.69 -30.32 -11.03
CA ASN A 316 8.21 -29.00 -10.66
C ASN A 316 7.42 -27.87 -11.33
N LEU A 317 7.39 -26.73 -10.62
CA LEU A 317 6.87 -25.43 -11.07
C LEU A 317 7.81 -24.36 -10.50
N PHE A 318 8.26 -23.41 -11.32
CA PHE A 318 9.21 -22.41 -10.86
C PHE A 318 9.09 -21.09 -11.63
N SER A 319 9.46 -19.98 -11.00
CA SER A 319 9.62 -18.69 -11.66
C SER A 319 11.01 -18.63 -12.33
N ALA A 320 11.12 -19.25 -13.49
CA ALA A 320 12.35 -19.38 -14.27
C ALA A 320 12.03 -19.72 -15.75
N THR A 321 13.02 -19.63 -16.61
CA THR A 321 12.94 -20.23 -17.95
C THR A 321 13.54 -21.64 -17.93
N PHE A 322 13.04 -22.51 -18.81
CA PHE A 322 13.52 -23.87 -18.92
C PHE A 322 13.88 -24.24 -20.37
N ARG A 323 15.05 -24.82 -20.55
CA ARG A 323 15.53 -25.33 -21.82
C ARG A 323 15.96 -26.79 -21.70
N PHE A 324 15.57 -27.62 -22.66
CA PHE A 324 16.05 -29.00 -22.76
C PHE A 324 16.84 -29.19 -24.04
N ALA A 325 18.11 -29.59 -23.92
CA ALA A 325 18.98 -29.83 -25.05
C ALA A 325 20.06 -30.88 -24.66
N SER A 326 20.46 -31.71 -25.60
CA SER A 326 21.56 -32.68 -25.42
C SER A 326 21.42 -33.57 -24.16
N LEU A 327 20.18 -34.04 -23.88
CA LEU A 327 19.83 -34.85 -22.69
C LEU A 327 20.03 -34.13 -21.34
N SER A 328 20.08 -32.81 -21.34
CA SER A 328 20.17 -31.99 -20.13
C SER A 328 19.07 -30.95 -20.12
N GLY A 329 18.45 -30.78 -18.95
CA GLY A 329 17.54 -29.68 -18.64
C GLY A 329 18.32 -28.56 -17.96
N THR A 330 18.09 -27.33 -18.38
CA THR A 330 18.61 -26.13 -17.72
C THR A 330 17.43 -25.28 -17.25
N ALA A 331 17.29 -25.13 -15.93
CA ALA A 331 16.42 -24.13 -15.33
C ALA A 331 17.24 -22.87 -15.05
N SER A 332 16.83 -21.75 -15.64
CA SER A 332 17.48 -20.44 -15.42
C SER A 332 16.59 -19.62 -14.50
N PHE A 333 16.90 -19.68 -13.21
CA PHE A 333 16.14 -19.05 -12.13
C PHE A 333 16.32 -17.52 -12.09
N GLY A 334 15.30 -16.86 -11.63
CA GLY A 334 15.24 -15.41 -11.52
C GLY A 334 14.29 -14.79 -12.54
N MET A 335 13.30 -14.09 -12.03
CA MET A 335 12.35 -13.31 -12.84
C MET A 335 12.47 -11.83 -12.51
N PRO A 336 12.31 -10.94 -13.51
CA PRO A 336 12.11 -9.52 -13.26
C PRO A 336 10.87 -9.34 -12.40
N TYR A 337 11.04 -8.67 -11.25
CA TYR A 337 9.93 -8.40 -10.34
C TYR A 337 10.16 -7.10 -9.60
N GLN A 338 9.21 -6.18 -9.68
CA GLN A 338 9.36 -4.85 -9.09
C GLN A 338 8.76 -4.83 -7.67
N TRP A 339 9.62 -4.80 -6.69
CA TRP A 339 9.22 -4.72 -5.30
C TRP A 339 8.72 -3.32 -4.93
N THR A 340 7.48 -3.22 -4.46
CA THR A 340 6.88 -1.99 -3.91
C THR A 340 6.75 -2.05 -2.41
N ALA A 341 6.66 -3.25 -1.85
CA ALA A 341 6.54 -3.51 -0.43
C ALA A 341 7.35 -4.75 -0.04
N ARG A 342 7.72 -4.85 1.22
CA ARG A 342 8.47 -5.94 1.80
C ARG A 342 7.53 -6.99 2.38
N PRO A 343 7.51 -8.24 1.87
CA PRO A 343 6.63 -9.28 2.39
C PRO A 343 7.16 -9.87 3.70
N THR A 344 6.26 -10.35 4.55
CA THR A 344 6.55 -11.10 5.78
C THR A 344 6.46 -12.60 5.57
N ALA A 345 5.60 -13.07 4.63
CA ALA A 345 5.46 -14.48 4.27
C ALA A 345 5.02 -14.64 2.81
N LEU A 346 5.26 -15.84 2.27
CA LEU A 346 4.56 -16.37 1.11
C LEU A 346 3.39 -17.21 1.61
N ARG A 347 2.17 -16.86 1.23
CA ARG A 347 0.96 -17.67 1.46
C ARG A 347 0.60 -18.39 0.19
N LEU A 348 0.21 -19.66 0.31
CA LEU A 348 -0.32 -20.45 -0.80
C LEU A 348 -1.18 -21.59 -0.29
N LYS A 349 -1.93 -22.21 -1.18
CA LYS A 349 -2.58 -23.49 -0.93
C LYS A 349 -1.75 -24.63 -1.50
N TYR A 350 -1.67 -25.74 -0.77
CA TYR A 350 -1.02 -26.94 -1.27
C TYR A 350 -1.67 -28.21 -0.76
N HIS A 351 -1.42 -29.32 -1.47
CA HIS A 351 -1.63 -30.69 -1.02
C HIS A 351 -0.51 -31.55 -1.59
N ALA A 352 0.18 -32.31 -0.75
CA ALA A 352 1.28 -33.16 -1.17
C ALA A 352 1.04 -34.62 -0.79
N THR A 353 1.38 -35.54 -1.67
CA THR A 353 1.56 -36.97 -1.39
C THR A 353 3.05 -37.25 -1.44
N VAL A 354 3.60 -37.75 -0.34
CA VAL A 354 5.04 -37.94 -0.18
C VAL A 354 5.31 -39.38 0.31
N GLY A 355 6.18 -40.07 -0.41
CA GLY A 355 6.55 -41.47 -0.09
C GLY A 355 8.03 -41.62 0.22
N ALA A 356 8.44 -42.84 0.58
CA ALA A 356 9.85 -43.18 0.79
C ALA A 356 10.62 -43.09 -0.53
N VAL A 357 11.93 -42.77 -0.42
CA VAL A 357 12.83 -42.74 -1.59
C VAL A 357 12.87 -44.12 -2.25
N ASN A 358 12.54 -44.16 -3.54
CA ASN A 358 12.53 -45.40 -4.34
C ASN A 358 13.29 -45.26 -5.68
N LYS A 359 13.89 -44.11 -5.91
CA LYS A 359 14.74 -43.80 -7.07
C LYS A 359 16.00 -43.09 -6.63
N GLY A 360 17.12 -43.44 -7.28
CA GLY A 360 18.46 -42.91 -6.95
C GLY A 360 19.05 -43.53 -5.68
N THR A 361 20.19 -43.04 -5.30
CA THR A 361 20.91 -43.47 -4.07
C THR A 361 21.08 -42.28 -3.15
N VAL A 362 20.64 -42.40 -1.91
CA VAL A 362 20.86 -41.38 -0.88
C VAL A 362 22.32 -41.37 -0.47
N THR A 363 22.99 -40.25 -0.50
CA THR A 363 24.34 -39.98 -0.05
C THR A 363 24.35 -38.94 1.07
N GLU A 364 25.48 -38.73 1.75
CA GLU A 364 25.61 -37.76 2.84
C GLU A 364 25.23 -36.31 2.43
N GLU A 365 25.42 -35.96 1.17
CA GLU A 365 25.04 -34.64 0.63
C GLU A 365 23.52 -34.41 0.51
N HIS A 366 22.73 -35.50 0.59
CA HIS A 366 21.27 -35.44 0.55
C HIS A 366 20.67 -35.31 1.96
N GLU A 367 21.07 -34.32 2.74
CA GLU A 367 20.83 -34.21 4.18
C GLU A 367 19.34 -34.22 4.58
N TYR A 368 18.43 -33.72 3.74
CA TYR A 368 16.99 -33.66 4.05
C TYR A 368 16.29 -35.01 3.97
N ILE A 369 16.91 -36.05 3.41
CA ILE A 369 16.33 -37.37 3.16
C ILE A 369 17.14 -38.52 3.72
N GLN A 370 18.00 -38.28 4.71
CA GLN A 370 18.87 -39.30 5.33
C GLN A 370 18.05 -40.39 6.05
N ASP A 371 16.81 -40.11 6.44
CA ASP A 371 15.87 -41.06 7.03
C ASP A 371 15.20 -42.00 6.00
N GLY A 372 15.51 -41.81 4.69
CA GLY A 372 14.93 -42.60 3.60
C GLY A 372 13.54 -42.11 3.18
N GLN A 373 12.96 -41.11 3.83
CA GLN A 373 11.71 -40.45 3.43
C GLN A 373 12.03 -39.30 2.49
N ASP A 374 11.36 -39.24 1.34
CA ASP A 374 11.48 -38.08 0.44
C ASP A 374 10.87 -36.82 1.03
N ARG A 375 11.25 -35.68 0.49
CA ARG A 375 10.74 -34.36 0.86
C ARG A 375 10.33 -33.60 -0.39
N SER A 376 9.05 -33.22 -0.48
CA SER A 376 8.65 -32.16 -1.40
C SER A 376 9.12 -30.80 -0.84
N ARG A 377 9.36 -29.84 -1.70
CA ARG A 377 9.85 -28.52 -1.26
C ARG A 377 9.16 -27.39 -1.97
N ILE A 378 8.83 -26.33 -1.21
CA ILE A 378 8.36 -25.05 -1.71
C ILE A 378 9.31 -23.99 -1.14
N PHE A 379 9.82 -23.08 -1.99
CA PHE A 379 10.57 -21.93 -1.51
C PHE A 379 10.32 -20.69 -2.37
N ALA A 380 10.45 -19.53 -1.74
CA ALA A 380 10.51 -18.24 -2.39
C ALA A 380 11.79 -17.50 -1.96
N VAL A 381 12.42 -16.79 -2.88
CA VAL A 381 13.67 -16.08 -2.62
C VAL A 381 13.61 -14.69 -3.24
N ILE A 382 13.92 -13.70 -2.44
CA ILE A 382 14.16 -12.33 -2.87
C ILE A 382 15.67 -12.23 -3.15
N VAL A 383 16.00 -11.90 -4.37
CA VAL A 383 17.39 -11.80 -4.82
C VAL A 383 17.66 -10.44 -5.47
N ASP A 384 18.91 -10.04 -5.57
CA ASP A 384 19.33 -8.84 -6.31
C ASP A 384 20.38 -9.24 -7.34
N TRP A 385 19.92 -9.90 -8.40
CA TRP A 385 20.78 -10.51 -9.41
C TRP A 385 20.83 -9.72 -10.71
N ASN A 386 22.01 -9.72 -11.34
CA ASN A 386 22.23 -9.10 -12.65
C ASN A 386 22.05 -10.08 -13.82
N SER A 387 22.11 -11.39 -13.56
CA SER A 387 21.85 -12.47 -14.52
C SER A 387 21.03 -13.56 -13.84
N ARG A 388 20.46 -14.46 -14.64
CA ARG A 388 19.74 -15.63 -14.11
C ARG A 388 20.73 -16.69 -13.61
N HIS A 389 20.40 -17.34 -12.51
CA HIS A 389 21.14 -18.47 -11.98
C HIS A 389 20.75 -19.76 -12.70
N ALA A 390 21.71 -20.45 -13.30
CA ALA A 390 21.44 -21.66 -14.07
C ALA A 390 21.73 -22.94 -13.27
N THR A 391 20.68 -23.74 -13.06
CA THR A 391 20.82 -25.13 -12.57
C THR A 391 20.67 -26.08 -13.75
N VAL A 392 21.66 -26.92 -13.97
CA VAL A 392 21.70 -27.89 -15.06
C VAL A 392 21.62 -29.30 -14.51
N ALA A 393 20.62 -30.07 -14.90
CA ALA A 393 20.42 -31.46 -14.55
C ALA A 393 20.34 -32.34 -15.84
N GLY A 394 21.21 -33.33 -15.98
CA GLY A 394 21.29 -34.24 -17.13
C GLY A 394 21.55 -35.67 -16.69
N MET A 395 22.29 -36.45 -17.50
CA MET A 395 22.67 -37.85 -17.19
C MET A 395 23.72 -37.94 -16.08
N GLY A 396 24.53 -36.90 -15.88
CA GLY A 396 25.56 -36.81 -14.83
C GLY A 396 25.04 -36.12 -13.55
N SER A 397 25.99 -35.77 -12.66
CA SER A 397 25.73 -34.95 -11.48
C SER A 397 25.24 -33.56 -11.91
N PRO A 398 24.26 -32.96 -11.21
CA PRO A 398 23.80 -31.64 -11.53
C PRO A 398 24.86 -30.57 -11.22
N THR A 399 24.78 -29.44 -11.88
CA THR A 399 25.62 -28.25 -11.62
C THR A 399 24.77 -27.01 -11.35
N GLY A 400 25.32 -26.05 -10.61
CA GLY A 400 24.59 -24.85 -10.22
C GLY A 400 23.44 -25.11 -9.22
N VAL A 401 23.45 -26.24 -8.53
CA VAL A 401 22.48 -26.52 -7.47
C VAL A 401 22.80 -25.63 -6.28
N TRP A 402 21.79 -25.04 -5.69
CA TRP A 402 21.92 -24.15 -4.56
C TRP A 402 20.73 -24.30 -3.59
N ASP A 403 20.94 -23.89 -2.37
CA ASP A 403 19.91 -23.87 -1.33
C ASP A 403 19.82 -22.47 -0.73
N PRO A 404 18.67 -21.77 -0.90
CA PRO A 404 18.53 -20.42 -0.39
C PRO A 404 18.62 -20.33 1.14
N ALA A 405 18.34 -21.41 1.87
CA ALA A 405 18.50 -21.44 3.32
C ALA A 405 19.97 -21.52 3.77
N LYS A 406 20.89 -21.81 2.85
CA LYS A 406 22.33 -21.99 3.12
C LYS A 406 23.23 -21.01 2.36
N THR A 407 22.62 -20.18 1.49
CA THR A 407 23.37 -19.34 0.55
C THR A 407 22.88 -17.91 0.62
N ALA A 408 23.66 -17.04 1.24
CA ALA A 408 23.35 -15.61 1.30
C ALA A 408 23.86 -14.83 0.06
N GLU A 409 24.69 -15.46 -0.80
CA GLU A 409 25.25 -14.85 -2.01
C GLU A 409 25.51 -15.91 -3.07
N THR A 410 25.25 -15.58 -4.34
CA THR A 410 25.56 -16.40 -5.52
C THR A 410 26.48 -15.62 -6.46
N ALA A 411 26.96 -16.27 -7.53
CA ALA A 411 27.75 -15.58 -8.55
C ALA A 411 27.01 -14.46 -9.29
N GLU A 412 25.67 -14.51 -9.30
CA GLU A 412 24.79 -13.54 -9.96
C GLU A 412 24.51 -12.31 -9.10
N GLY A 413 24.68 -12.42 -7.77
CA GLY A 413 24.47 -11.38 -6.77
C GLY A 413 23.93 -11.91 -5.45
N PRO A 414 23.56 -11.00 -4.53
CA PRO A 414 23.12 -11.36 -3.19
C PRO A 414 21.73 -12.01 -3.18
N VAL A 415 21.54 -12.88 -2.17
CA VAL A 415 20.25 -13.36 -1.71
C VAL A 415 19.79 -12.46 -0.56
N ILE A 416 18.74 -11.69 -0.77
CA ILE A 416 18.24 -10.73 0.22
C ILE A 416 17.42 -11.43 1.31
N ALA A 417 16.56 -12.36 0.90
CA ALA A 417 15.67 -13.08 1.81
C ALA A 417 15.19 -14.39 1.19
N TYR A 418 14.75 -15.30 2.02
CA TYR A 418 14.12 -16.54 1.58
C TYR A 418 13.03 -17.00 2.54
N GLY A 419 12.10 -17.79 2.01
CA GLY A 419 11.17 -18.63 2.79
C GLY A 419 11.19 -20.02 2.21
N SER A 420 11.26 -21.06 3.03
CA SER A 420 11.37 -22.45 2.58
C SER A 420 10.52 -23.39 3.44
N LEU A 421 9.77 -24.28 2.79
CA LEU A 421 8.99 -25.34 3.41
C LEU A 421 9.42 -26.69 2.86
N LEU A 422 9.85 -27.61 3.72
CA LEU A 422 10.08 -29.01 3.43
C LEU A 422 8.89 -29.84 3.89
N ILE A 423 8.32 -30.63 3.00
CA ILE A 423 7.11 -31.44 3.25
C ILE A 423 7.53 -32.91 3.21
N GLY A 424 7.61 -33.55 4.39
CA GLY A 424 8.04 -34.93 4.54
C GLY A 424 6.91 -35.93 4.73
N GLU A 425 5.68 -35.44 4.89
CA GLU A 425 4.49 -36.27 5.12
C GLU A 425 3.40 -35.94 4.12
N THR A 426 2.57 -36.92 3.81
CA THR A 426 1.38 -36.70 2.99
C THR A 426 0.41 -35.79 3.73
N THR A 427 -0.07 -34.74 3.07
CA THR A 427 -1.07 -33.82 3.62
C THR A 427 -2.32 -34.62 4.02
N PRO A 428 -2.82 -34.46 5.26
CA PRO A 428 -4.02 -35.18 5.70
C PRO A 428 -5.28 -34.82 4.89
N GLY A 429 -6.11 -35.82 4.63
CA GLY A 429 -7.36 -35.65 3.88
C GLY A 429 -7.13 -35.52 2.37
N ASP A 430 -8.14 -35.00 1.66
CA ASP A 430 -8.08 -34.82 0.20
C ASP A 430 -8.03 -33.37 -0.26
N ALA A 431 -8.34 -32.44 0.61
CA ALA A 431 -8.38 -31.01 0.30
C ALA A 431 -7.00 -30.36 0.43
N MET A 432 -6.77 -29.33 -0.40
CA MET A 432 -5.63 -28.43 -0.23
C MET A 432 -5.75 -27.67 1.09
N THR A 433 -4.61 -27.39 1.72
CA THR A 433 -4.49 -26.60 2.94
C THR A 433 -3.72 -25.31 2.66
N THR A 434 -4.08 -24.23 3.35
CA THR A 434 -3.34 -22.97 3.28
C THR A 434 -2.12 -23.03 4.20
N VAL A 435 -0.99 -22.53 3.71
CA VAL A 435 0.23 -22.35 4.48
C VAL A 435 0.78 -20.95 4.29
N GLU A 436 1.38 -20.41 5.35
CA GLU A 436 2.22 -19.21 5.30
C GLU A 436 3.66 -19.63 5.56
N ILE A 437 4.54 -19.37 4.61
CA ILE A 437 5.97 -19.64 4.69
C ILE A 437 6.65 -18.32 5.06
N PRO A 438 7.13 -18.16 6.29
CA PRO A 438 7.77 -16.91 6.72
C PRO A 438 8.99 -16.58 5.84
N ILE A 439 9.19 -15.30 5.59
CA ILE A 439 10.36 -14.79 4.87
C ILE A 439 11.41 -14.36 5.89
N GLU A 440 12.57 -15.00 5.83
CA GLU A 440 13.75 -14.70 6.63
C GLU A 440 14.72 -13.86 5.79
N TYR A 441 15.15 -12.72 6.32
CA TYR A 441 16.00 -11.75 5.62
C TYR A 441 17.46 -11.88 6.04
N TYR A 442 18.35 -12.14 5.08
CA TYR A 442 19.79 -11.98 5.25
C TYR A 442 20.17 -10.50 5.28
N ASP A 443 19.52 -9.71 4.41
CA ASP A 443 19.69 -8.25 4.37
C ASP A 443 18.34 -7.55 4.54
N ARG A 444 18.17 -6.84 5.65
CA ARG A 444 16.97 -6.05 5.98
C ARG A 444 17.02 -4.62 5.45
N THR A 445 18.09 -4.21 4.79
CA THR A 445 18.30 -2.81 4.37
C THR A 445 18.15 -2.62 2.86
N THR A 446 18.68 -3.53 2.07
CA THR A 446 18.72 -3.41 0.61
C THR A 446 17.36 -3.72 -0.02
N LYS A 447 16.87 -2.79 -0.85
CA LYS A 447 15.78 -3.05 -1.78
C LYS A 447 16.36 -3.56 -3.09
N PRO A 448 15.93 -4.73 -3.61
CA PRO A 448 16.45 -5.25 -4.86
C PRO A 448 16.20 -4.29 -6.05
N THR A 449 17.23 -4.11 -6.87
CA THR A 449 17.21 -3.26 -8.07
C THR A 449 17.80 -3.93 -9.30
N GLY A 450 18.28 -5.17 -9.16
CA GLY A 450 18.84 -5.98 -10.22
C GLY A 450 17.82 -6.35 -11.30
N ALA A 451 18.32 -6.95 -12.36
CA ALA A 451 17.49 -7.39 -13.48
C ALA A 451 16.54 -8.54 -13.11
N TYR A 452 16.90 -9.33 -12.12
CA TYR A 452 16.15 -10.49 -11.62
C TYR A 452 16.08 -10.42 -10.10
N THR A 453 14.85 -10.39 -9.55
CA THR A 453 14.67 -10.09 -8.12
C THR A 453 13.77 -11.06 -7.38
N LEU A 454 13.23 -12.07 -8.07
CA LEU A 454 12.36 -13.07 -7.46
C LEU A 454 12.61 -14.46 -8.03
N VAL A 455 12.69 -15.44 -7.13
CA VAL A 455 12.64 -16.88 -7.44
C VAL A 455 11.56 -17.51 -6.57
N ILE A 456 10.64 -18.25 -7.19
CA ILE A 456 9.72 -19.18 -6.51
C ILE A 456 9.93 -20.55 -7.12
N SER A 457 10.00 -21.59 -6.32
CA SER A 457 10.15 -22.98 -6.79
C SER A 457 9.36 -23.94 -5.94
N CYS A 458 8.64 -24.84 -6.61
CA CYS A 458 7.91 -25.95 -6.03
C CYS A 458 8.40 -27.24 -6.70
N THR A 459 8.76 -28.24 -5.91
CA THR A 459 9.22 -29.54 -6.42
C THR A 459 8.69 -30.69 -5.57
N THR A 460 8.33 -31.81 -6.20
CA THR A 460 7.87 -33.03 -5.54
C THR A 460 9.00 -33.80 -4.85
N SER A 461 10.28 -33.52 -5.17
CA SER A 461 11.45 -34.14 -4.53
C SER A 461 12.57 -33.10 -4.39
N ALA A 462 13.04 -32.85 -3.16
CA ALA A 462 14.06 -31.84 -2.87
C ALA A 462 15.41 -32.09 -3.57
N TYR A 463 15.70 -33.34 -3.88
CA TYR A 463 16.90 -33.76 -4.60
C TYR A 463 16.59 -34.31 -6.01
N GLY A 464 15.51 -33.82 -6.63
CA GLY A 464 15.10 -34.19 -7.97
C GLY A 464 16.17 -33.94 -9.03
N ASP A 465 16.97 -32.87 -8.90
CA ASP A 465 18.12 -32.61 -9.80
C ASP A 465 19.18 -33.69 -9.75
N PHE A 466 19.36 -34.34 -8.60
CA PHE A 466 20.20 -35.51 -8.40
C PHE A 466 19.54 -36.83 -8.82
N LYS A 467 18.30 -36.81 -9.28
CA LYS A 467 17.45 -37.97 -9.64
C LYS A 467 17.17 -38.87 -8.41
N VAL A 468 17.26 -38.33 -7.22
CA VAL A 468 16.98 -39.00 -5.95
C VAL A 468 15.65 -38.54 -5.39
N GLY A 469 14.76 -39.48 -5.04
CA GLY A 469 13.48 -39.21 -4.48
C GLY A 469 12.46 -40.32 -4.69
N CYS A 470 11.17 -39.96 -4.63
CA CYS A 470 10.07 -40.92 -4.75
C CYS A 470 9.31 -40.76 -6.07
N LEU A 471 9.34 -41.82 -6.88
CA LEU A 471 8.40 -41.95 -8.01
C LEU A 471 7.00 -42.24 -7.44
N GLY A 472 6.08 -41.34 -7.68
CA GLY A 472 4.72 -41.40 -7.11
C GLY A 472 4.39 -40.20 -6.20
N ASN A 473 5.40 -39.35 -5.89
CA ASN A 473 5.11 -38.08 -5.24
C ASN A 473 4.30 -37.17 -6.16
N VAL A 474 3.28 -36.56 -5.57
CA VAL A 474 2.40 -35.58 -6.24
C VAL A 474 2.23 -34.38 -5.32
N MET A 475 2.27 -33.18 -5.88
CA MET A 475 1.97 -31.95 -5.16
C MET A 475 1.03 -31.08 -5.99
N TYR A 476 -0.01 -30.56 -5.37
CA TYR A 476 -0.88 -29.53 -5.92
C TYR A 476 -0.52 -28.21 -5.25
N VAL A 477 -0.45 -27.14 -6.01
CA VAL A 477 -0.17 -25.78 -5.52
C VAL A 477 -1.06 -24.77 -6.21
N ASP A 478 -1.43 -23.70 -5.47
CA ASP A 478 -2.39 -22.69 -5.92
C ASP A 478 -2.37 -21.45 -5.02
N ASP A 479 -2.98 -20.34 -5.47
CA ASP A 479 -3.20 -19.11 -4.71
C ASP A 479 -1.91 -18.55 -4.08
N PHE A 480 -0.87 -18.38 -4.88
CA PHE A 480 0.36 -17.76 -4.41
C PHE A 480 0.17 -16.26 -4.19
N GLU A 481 0.32 -15.82 -2.96
CA GLU A 481 0.22 -14.41 -2.58
C GLU A 481 1.27 -14.01 -1.54
N TRP A 482 1.62 -12.72 -1.52
CA TRP A 482 2.45 -12.17 -0.45
C TRP A 482 1.60 -11.76 0.76
N VAL A 483 2.10 -12.05 1.94
CA VAL A 483 1.60 -11.52 3.23
C VAL A 483 2.51 -10.37 3.65
N TYR A 484 1.90 -9.29 4.09
CA TYR A 484 2.60 -8.08 4.51
C TYR A 484 2.33 -7.75 5.98
#